data_e18366980b2e1e17d002e0b39921bb4b
#
_entry.id   e18366980b2e1e17d002e0b39921bb4b
#
_cell.length_a   1.000
_cell.length_b   1.000
_cell.length_c   1.000
_cell.angle_alpha   90.00
_cell.angle_beta   90.00
_cell.angle_gamma   90.00
#
_symmetry.space_group_name_H-M   'P 1'
#
loop_
_entity.id
_entity.type
_entity.pdbx_description
1 polymer ?
#
loop_
_entity_poly.entity_id
_entity_poly.type
_entity_poly.pdbx_seq_one_letter_code
_entity_poly.pdbx_strand_id
1 'polypeptide(L)'
;MTESYVLTLKLNTSPEQDQWLAHVFWCGQQIYNVLVRHCRKQLRKLILDPEYRELLATRRKDNLSKKDKNRINQGLADIRRGYGLSEYQLHAYISVQQHRYQKYIDSMTAQKIASSVWRSVEKYLFDNGKCIHFRKYDDFDSLEGKSNTSGMRFKDGRLHWHWQ
;
A
#
# COMPACT_ATOMS: atom_id res chain seq x y z
N MET A 1 -17.34 -20.76 13.60
CA MET A 1 -16.59 -20.17 12.47
C MET A 1 -17.59 -19.41 11.63
N THR A 2 -17.43 -18.10 11.45
CA THR A 2 -18.26 -17.31 10.54
C THR A 2 -17.77 -17.56 9.13
N GLU A 3 -18.59 -18.25 8.32
CA GLU A 3 -18.31 -18.39 6.90
C GLU A 3 -18.37 -17.02 6.23
N SER A 4 -17.34 -16.64 5.52
CA SER A 4 -17.31 -15.43 4.70
C SER A 4 -17.31 -15.82 3.22
N TYR A 5 -18.12 -15.15 2.42
CA TYR A 5 -18.19 -15.33 0.98
C TYR A 5 -18.04 -13.99 0.26
N VAL A 6 -17.53 -14.06 -0.96
CA VAL A 6 -17.38 -12.89 -1.83
C VAL A 6 -18.57 -12.85 -2.78
N LEU A 7 -19.29 -11.73 -2.78
CA LEU A 7 -20.36 -11.44 -3.72
C LEU A 7 -19.87 -10.40 -4.74
N THR A 8 -19.93 -10.75 -6.02
CA THR A 8 -19.62 -9.82 -7.11
C THR A 8 -20.91 -9.28 -7.69
N LEU A 9 -21.07 -7.97 -7.68
CA LEU A 9 -22.23 -7.28 -8.23
C LEU A 9 -21.79 -6.34 -9.35
N LYS A 10 -22.57 -6.30 -10.44
CA LYS A 10 -22.38 -5.32 -11.50
C LYS A 10 -22.91 -3.96 -11.03
N LEU A 11 -22.09 -2.92 -11.15
CA LEU A 11 -22.49 -1.56 -10.88
C LEU A 11 -23.18 -0.97 -12.14
N ASN A 12 -24.40 -0.48 -11.98
CA ASN A 12 -25.11 0.27 -13.01
C ASN A 12 -24.90 1.76 -12.76
N THR A 13 -24.29 2.45 -13.70
CA THR A 13 -23.88 3.85 -13.59
C THR A 13 -24.48 4.67 -14.74
N SER A 14 -24.69 5.98 -14.49
CA SER A 14 -24.94 6.94 -15.57
C SER A 14 -23.61 7.39 -16.22
N PRO A 15 -23.67 8.00 -17.42
CA PRO A 15 -22.45 8.54 -18.07
C PRO A 15 -21.68 9.52 -17.19
N GLU A 16 -22.36 10.35 -16.40
CA GLU A 16 -21.75 11.30 -15.48
C GLU A 16 -21.04 10.58 -14.33
N GLN A 17 -21.65 9.50 -13.81
CA GLN A 17 -21.04 8.66 -12.77
C GLN A 17 -19.82 7.92 -13.31
N ASP A 18 -19.86 7.45 -14.57
CA ASP A 18 -18.70 6.83 -15.21
C ASP A 18 -17.53 7.80 -15.35
N GLN A 19 -17.78 9.04 -15.79
CA GLN A 19 -16.75 10.07 -15.87
C GLN A 19 -16.17 10.39 -14.49
N TRP A 20 -17.02 10.48 -13.47
CA TRP A 20 -16.58 10.70 -12.10
C TRP A 20 -15.72 9.53 -11.58
N LEU A 21 -16.15 8.29 -11.78
CA LEU A 21 -15.39 7.10 -11.41
C LEU A 21 -14.04 7.05 -12.13
N ALA A 22 -14.00 7.34 -13.43
CA ALA A 22 -12.75 7.41 -14.18
C ALA A 22 -11.76 8.40 -13.54
N HIS A 23 -12.27 9.57 -13.09
CA HIS A 23 -11.43 10.54 -12.38
C HIS A 23 -10.99 10.05 -10.99
N VAL A 24 -11.86 9.37 -10.26
CA VAL A 24 -11.51 8.72 -8.97
C VAL A 24 -10.38 7.69 -9.17
N PHE A 25 -10.48 6.82 -10.18
CA PHE A 25 -9.44 5.85 -10.50
C PHE A 25 -8.12 6.53 -10.88
N TRP A 26 -8.18 7.60 -11.68
CA TRP A 26 -7.01 8.40 -11.99
C TRP A 26 -6.35 8.98 -10.71
N CYS A 27 -7.13 9.55 -9.79
CA CYS A 27 -6.60 10.04 -8.51
C CYS A 27 -5.96 8.93 -7.69
N GLY A 28 -6.60 7.76 -7.61
CA GLY A 28 -6.07 6.59 -6.94
C GLY A 28 -4.74 6.12 -7.53
N GLN A 29 -4.63 6.09 -8.84
CA GLN A 29 -3.39 5.78 -9.56
C GLN A 29 -2.27 6.81 -9.24
N GLN A 30 -2.59 8.11 -9.21
CA GLN A 30 -1.60 9.14 -8.85
C GLN A 30 -1.07 8.91 -7.42
N ILE A 31 -1.96 8.64 -6.46
CA ILE A 31 -1.61 8.30 -5.07
C ILE A 31 -0.70 7.06 -5.03
N TYR A 32 -1.07 5.99 -5.73
CA TYR A 32 -0.28 4.77 -5.83
C TYR A 32 1.14 5.05 -6.36
N ASN A 33 1.24 5.80 -7.45
CA ASN A 33 2.53 6.10 -8.09
C ASN A 33 3.42 7.03 -7.27
N VAL A 34 2.84 7.95 -6.51
CA VAL A 34 3.58 8.78 -5.55
C VAL A 34 4.21 7.90 -4.47
N LEU A 35 3.46 6.94 -3.93
CA LEU A 35 3.96 5.97 -2.94
C LEU A 35 5.06 5.07 -3.52
N VAL A 36 4.87 4.53 -4.72
CA VAL A 36 5.89 3.72 -5.40
C VAL A 36 7.18 4.51 -5.58
N ARG A 37 7.09 5.76 -6.04
CA ARG A 37 8.26 6.65 -6.18
C ARG A 37 8.98 6.85 -4.84
N HIS A 38 8.22 7.12 -3.78
CA HIS A 38 8.76 7.27 -2.44
C HIS A 38 9.49 5.98 -1.99
N CYS A 39 8.82 4.83 -2.05
CA CYS A 39 9.38 3.54 -1.65
C CYS A 39 10.64 3.19 -2.44
N ARG A 40 10.63 3.36 -3.77
CA ARG A 40 11.82 3.10 -4.61
C ARG A 40 13.02 3.97 -4.23
N LYS A 41 12.78 5.25 -3.88
CA LYS A 41 13.83 6.14 -3.39
C LYS A 41 14.41 5.65 -2.06
N GLN A 42 13.56 5.25 -1.12
CA GLN A 42 13.99 4.77 0.19
C GLN A 42 14.68 3.40 0.10
N LEU A 43 14.14 2.49 -0.70
CA LEU A 43 14.77 1.19 -0.93
C LEU A 43 16.18 1.30 -1.53
N ARG A 44 16.39 2.21 -2.49
CA ARG A 44 17.74 2.46 -3.03
C ARG A 44 18.73 2.89 -1.94
N LYS A 45 18.30 3.73 -0.99
CA LYS A 45 19.13 4.12 0.14
C LYS A 45 19.39 2.96 1.08
N LEU A 46 18.34 2.21 1.43
CA LEU A 46 18.39 1.07 2.34
C LEU A 46 19.38 -0.01 1.87
N ILE A 47 19.34 -0.39 0.58
CA ILE A 47 20.25 -1.43 0.05
C ILE A 47 21.71 -0.99 -0.02
N LEU A 48 21.99 0.31 0.06
CA LEU A 48 23.35 0.87 0.12
C LEU A 48 23.81 1.10 1.57
N ASP A 49 22.93 0.98 2.54
CA ASP A 49 23.22 1.18 3.96
C ASP A 49 24.20 0.08 4.44
N PRO A 50 25.39 0.46 4.98
CA PRO A 50 26.40 -0.50 5.41
C PRO A 50 25.92 -1.43 6.53
N GLU A 51 25.22 -0.90 7.53
CA GLU A 51 24.71 -1.66 8.68
C GLU A 51 23.63 -2.65 8.23
N TYR A 52 22.72 -2.23 7.35
CA TYR A 52 21.71 -3.10 6.77
C TYR A 52 22.34 -4.28 6.01
N ARG A 53 23.38 -4.01 5.21
CA ARG A 53 24.11 -5.03 4.45
C ARG A 53 24.85 -6.02 5.35
N GLU A 54 25.50 -5.52 6.41
CA GLU A 54 26.21 -6.35 7.38
C GLU A 54 25.23 -7.28 8.12
N LEU A 55 24.10 -6.76 8.59
CA LEU A 55 23.08 -7.57 9.24
C LEU A 55 22.48 -8.63 8.29
N LEU A 56 22.25 -8.28 7.01
CA LEU A 56 21.81 -9.25 5.99
C LEU A 56 22.84 -10.36 5.76
N ALA A 57 24.12 -10.01 5.66
CA ALA A 57 25.21 -10.98 5.51
C ALA A 57 25.29 -11.91 6.73
N THR A 58 25.19 -11.33 7.93
CA THR A 58 25.18 -12.10 9.17
C THR A 58 23.98 -13.04 9.25
N ARG A 59 22.78 -12.60 8.86
CA ARG A 59 21.56 -13.42 8.84
C ARG A 59 21.67 -14.68 7.98
N ARG A 60 22.50 -14.66 6.94
CA ARG A 60 22.70 -15.79 6.00
C ARG A 60 23.61 -16.90 6.55
N LYS A 61 24.24 -16.70 7.71
CA LYS A 61 25.10 -17.70 8.33
C LYS A 61 24.26 -18.83 8.93
N ASP A 62 24.62 -20.08 8.65
CA ASP A 62 23.82 -21.26 9.03
C ASP A 62 23.77 -21.54 10.54
N ASN A 63 24.82 -21.14 11.28
CA ASN A 63 25.01 -21.50 12.69
C ASN A 63 24.49 -20.46 13.70
N LEU A 64 23.45 -19.70 13.37
CA LEU A 64 22.87 -18.69 14.26
C LEU A 64 21.86 -19.31 15.23
N SER A 65 21.99 -18.97 16.51
CA SER A 65 20.99 -19.31 17.51
C SER A 65 19.64 -18.60 17.19
N LYS A 66 18.52 -19.14 17.71
CA LYS A 66 17.20 -18.51 17.57
C LYS A 66 17.20 -17.08 18.15
N LYS A 67 17.93 -16.85 19.23
CA LYS A 67 18.06 -15.54 19.91
C LYS A 67 18.78 -14.54 18.99
N ASP A 68 19.89 -14.97 18.36
CA ASP A 68 20.65 -14.10 17.45
C ASP A 68 19.85 -13.76 16.19
N LYS A 69 19.15 -14.76 15.61
CA LYS A 69 18.24 -14.53 14.47
C LYS A 69 17.18 -13.48 14.80
N ASN A 70 16.57 -13.55 15.99
CA ASN A 70 15.58 -12.56 16.42
C ASN A 70 16.18 -11.17 16.58
N ARG A 71 17.39 -11.07 17.18
CA ARG A 71 18.10 -9.78 17.33
C ARG A 71 18.44 -9.16 15.98
N ILE A 72 18.94 -9.96 15.04
CA ILE A 72 19.26 -9.49 13.67
C ILE A 72 17.99 -9.04 12.96
N ASN A 73 16.91 -9.81 13.03
CA ASN A 73 15.62 -9.45 12.41
C ASN A 73 15.07 -8.15 12.99
N GLN A 74 15.21 -7.92 14.29
CA GLN A 74 14.82 -6.68 14.95
C GLN A 74 15.67 -5.51 14.42
N GLY A 75 17.00 -5.64 14.38
CA GLY A 75 17.89 -4.61 13.83
C GLY A 75 17.56 -4.26 12.38
N LEU A 76 17.33 -5.27 11.53
CA LEU A 76 16.89 -5.07 10.14
C LEU A 76 15.53 -4.32 10.06
N ALA A 77 14.60 -4.61 10.98
CA ALA A 77 13.32 -3.93 11.05
C ALA A 77 13.46 -2.47 11.49
N ASP A 78 14.36 -2.21 12.45
CA ASP A 78 14.63 -0.87 12.97
C ASP A 78 15.25 0.02 11.88
N ILE A 79 16.24 -0.50 11.15
CA ILE A 79 16.85 0.22 10.02
C ILE A 79 15.79 0.52 8.96
N ARG A 80 14.96 -0.45 8.56
CA ARG A 80 13.86 -0.23 7.59
C ARG A 80 12.91 0.87 8.05
N ARG A 81 12.56 0.89 9.35
CA ARG A 81 11.74 1.96 9.93
C ARG A 81 12.44 3.32 9.86
N GLY A 82 13.75 3.38 10.08
CA GLY A 82 14.55 4.59 9.90
C GLY A 82 14.46 5.18 8.49
N TYR A 83 14.29 4.34 7.47
CA TYR A 83 14.06 4.75 6.08
C TYR A 83 12.58 4.98 5.73
N GLY A 84 11.67 4.93 6.68
CA GLY A 84 10.23 5.12 6.42
C GLY A 84 9.58 3.93 5.70
N LEU A 85 10.17 2.74 5.77
CA LEU A 85 9.73 1.52 5.10
C LEU A 85 8.99 0.60 6.08
N SER A 86 7.80 1.01 6.47
CA SER A 86 6.80 0.19 7.16
C SER A 86 5.39 0.61 6.70
N GLU A 87 4.42 -0.28 6.82
CA GLU A 87 3.04 0.01 6.43
C GLU A 87 2.50 1.26 7.14
N TYR A 88 2.71 1.35 8.45
CA TYR A 88 2.28 2.49 9.26
C TYR A 88 2.89 3.82 8.77
N GLN A 89 4.18 3.82 8.41
CA GLN A 89 4.85 5.02 7.91
C GLN A 89 4.38 5.40 6.51
N LEU A 90 4.02 4.44 5.67
CA LEU A 90 3.40 4.72 4.37
C LEU A 90 1.99 5.31 4.55
N HIS A 91 1.21 4.85 5.54
CA HIS A 91 -0.07 5.46 5.89
C HIS A 91 0.11 6.92 6.35
N ALA A 92 1.10 7.20 7.20
CA ALA A 92 1.40 8.56 7.63
C ALA A 92 1.86 9.46 6.46
N TYR A 93 2.73 8.94 5.59
CA TYR A 93 3.18 9.66 4.40
C TYR A 93 2.04 10.01 3.45
N ILE A 94 1.13 9.05 3.19
CA ILE A 94 0.05 9.26 2.23
C ILE A 94 -1.05 10.17 2.77
N SER A 95 -1.24 10.26 4.08
CA SER A 95 -2.25 11.16 4.66
C SER A 95 -2.03 12.61 4.24
N VAL A 96 -0.76 13.04 4.15
CA VAL A 96 -0.39 14.38 3.69
C VAL A 96 -0.62 14.56 2.18
N GLN A 97 -0.30 13.53 1.38
CA GLN A 97 -0.45 13.61 -0.09
C GLN A 97 -1.91 13.52 -0.52
N GLN A 98 -2.72 12.77 0.23
CA GLN A 98 -4.15 12.55 -0.04
C GLN A 98 -4.94 13.88 -0.01
N HIS A 99 -4.54 14.87 0.77
CA HIS A 99 -5.21 16.18 0.80
C HIS A 99 -5.37 16.83 -0.57
N ARG A 100 -4.46 16.56 -1.52
CA ARG A 100 -4.57 17.05 -2.91
C ARG A 100 -5.72 16.41 -3.68
N TYR A 101 -6.14 15.23 -3.25
CA TYR A 101 -7.15 14.39 -3.90
C TYR A 101 -8.36 14.16 -3.00
N GLN A 102 -8.46 14.88 -1.87
CA GLN A 102 -9.49 14.64 -0.86
C GLN A 102 -10.93 14.71 -1.40
N LYS A 103 -11.16 15.45 -2.50
CA LYS A 103 -12.45 15.51 -3.19
C LYS A 103 -12.84 14.16 -3.82
N TYR A 104 -11.92 13.27 -4.12
CA TYR A 104 -12.14 12.03 -4.87
C TYR A 104 -11.72 10.77 -4.11
N ILE A 105 -10.73 10.87 -3.25
CA ILE A 105 -10.18 9.75 -2.48
C ILE A 105 -10.17 10.12 -1.00
N ASP A 106 -10.94 9.40 -0.21
CA ASP A 106 -10.95 9.54 1.25
C ASP A 106 -9.70 8.94 1.90
N SER A 107 -9.46 9.29 3.16
CA SER A 107 -8.27 8.86 3.89
C SER A 107 -8.20 7.33 4.07
N MET A 108 -9.33 6.65 4.19
CA MET A 108 -9.39 5.20 4.38
C MET A 108 -9.04 4.46 3.09
N THR A 109 -9.57 4.91 1.95
CA THR A 109 -9.22 4.42 0.62
C THR A 109 -7.75 4.67 0.32
N ALA A 110 -7.21 5.85 0.65
CA ALA A 110 -5.79 6.15 0.50
C ALA A 110 -4.89 5.23 1.34
N GLN A 111 -5.29 4.90 2.58
CA GLN A 111 -4.58 3.91 3.39
C GLN A 111 -4.59 2.51 2.77
N LYS A 112 -5.70 2.09 2.15
CA LYS A 112 -5.76 0.80 1.43
C LYS A 112 -4.84 0.78 0.22
N ILE A 113 -4.74 1.89 -0.51
CA ILE A 113 -3.75 2.03 -1.59
C ILE A 113 -2.32 1.90 -1.01
N ALA A 114 -2.04 2.53 0.13
CA ALA A 114 -0.73 2.43 0.78
C ALA A 114 -0.41 0.99 1.24
N SER A 115 -1.39 0.27 1.79
CA SER A 115 -1.25 -1.15 2.15
C SER A 115 -0.97 -2.03 0.91
N SER A 116 -1.58 -1.72 -0.24
CA SER A 116 -1.31 -2.41 -1.50
C SER A 116 0.14 -2.19 -1.98
N VAL A 117 0.63 -0.95 -1.88
CA VAL A 117 2.05 -0.65 -2.19
C VAL A 117 2.97 -1.35 -1.18
N TRP A 118 2.62 -1.34 0.12
CA TRP A 118 3.41 -2.03 1.14
C TRP A 118 3.57 -3.52 0.85
N ARG A 119 2.51 -4.22 0.45
CA ARG A 119 2.60 -5.63 0.00
C ARG A 119 3.63 -5.83 -1.12
N SER A 120 3.75 -4.87 -2.04
CA SER A 120 4.77 -4.92 -3.11
C SER A 120 6.18 -4.67 -2.56
N VAL A 121 6.31 -3.81 -1.54
CA VAL A 121 7.58 -3.59 -0.81
C VAL A 121 7.99 -4.86 -0.05
N GLU A 122 7.06 -5.52 0.62
CA GLU A 122 7.29 -6.78 1.33
C GLU A 122 7.79 -7.89 0.39
N LYS A 123 7.12 -8.06 -0.75
CA LYS A 123 7.59 -9.00 -1.79
C LYS A 123 9.00 -8.70 -2.26
N TYR A 124 9.34 -7.42 -2.44
CA TYR A 124 10.70 -7.02 -2.82
C TYR A 124 11.71 -7.35 -1.72
N LEU A 125 11.38 -7.11 -0.46
CA LEU A 125 12.29 -7.28 0.68
C LEU A 125 12.47 -8.75 1.12
N PHE A 126 11.42 -9.58 0.97
CA PHE A 126 11.36 -10.91 1.61
C PHE A 126 11.18 -12.07 0.63
N ASP A 127 10.54 -11.84 -0.52
CA ASP A 127 10.12 -12.91 -1.45
C ASP A 127 10.87 -12.88 -2.79
N ASN A 128 12.08 -12.30 -2.83
CA ASN A 128 12.87 -12.14 -4.05
C ASN A 128 12.17 -11.38 -5.19
N GLY A 129 11.26 -10.47 -4.84
CA GLY A 129 10.63 -9.58 -5.80
C GLY A 129 11.67 -8.72 -6.52
N LYS A 130 11.58 -8.62 -7.86
CA LYS A 130 12.59 -7.92 -8.67
C LYS A 130 12.45 -6.40 -8.62
N CYS A 131 11.24 -5.88 -8.55
CA CYS A 131 10.96 -4.45 -8.60
C CYS A 131 9.56 -4.12 -8.10
N ILE A 132 9.38 -2.89 -7.60
CA ILE A 132 8.05 -2.31 -7.34
C ILE A 132 7.69 -1.48 -8.57
N HIS A 133 6.56 -1.80 -9.21
CA HIS A 133 6.16 -1.19 -10.48
C HIS A 133 5.20 -0.01 -10.27
N PHE A 134 5.36 1.02 -11.11
CA PHE A 134 4.31 2.01 -11.32
C PHE A 134 3.12 1.36 -12.03
N ARG A 135 1.93 1.86 -11.76
CA ARG A 135 0.72 1.49 -12.50
C ARG A 135 0.46 2.51 -13.60
N LYS A 136 0.17 2.03 -14.80
CA LYS A 136 -0.44 2.84 -15.86
C LYS A 136 -1.92 3.07 -15.54
N TYR A 137 -2.54 4.01 -16.24
CA TYR A 137 -3.96 4.30 -16.01
C TYR A 137 -4.83 3.05 -16.22
N ASP A 138 -4.62 2.34 -17.31
CA ASP A 138 -5.38 1.14 -17.67
C ASP A 138 -5.08 -0.08 -16.77
N ASP A 139 -3.97 -0.05 -16.03
CA ASP A 139 -3.58 -1.10 -15.08
C ASP A 139 -4.10 -0.85 -13.66
N PHE A 140 -4.72 0.30 -13.40
CA PHE A 140 -5.26 0.66 -12.09
C PHE A 140 -6.78 0.52 -12.11
N ASP A 141 -7.25 -0.69 -11.89
CA ASP A 141 -8.60 -1.17 -12.12
C ASP A 141 -9.43 -1.42 -10.85
N SER A 142 -8.84 -1.21 -9.67
CA SER A 142 -9.51 -1.53 -8.42
C SER A 142 -9.19 -0.54 -7.29
N LEU A 143 -10.20 -0.24 -6.51
CA LEU A 143 -10.10 0.51 -5.26
C LEU A 143 -10.80 -0.27 -4.14
N GLU A 144 -10.19 -0.29 -2.98
CA GLU A 144 -10.68 -1.04 -1.83
C GLU A 144 -11.10 -0.09 -0.71
N GLY A 145 -12.33 -0.23 -0.24
CA GLY A 145 -12.80 0.41 0.99
C GLY A 145 -12.24 -0.30 2.23
N LYS A 146 -12.03 0.42 3.32
CA LYS A 146 -11.50 -0.16 4.55
C LYS A 146 -12.58 -0.88 5.37
N SER A 147 -13.78 -0.33 5.38
CA SER A 147 -14.95 -0.92 6.06
C SER A 147 -16.23 -0.39 5.43
N ASN A 148 -17.35 -1.10 5.66
CA ASN A 148 -18.66 -0.66 5.18
C ASN A 148 -19.28 0.46 6.06
N THR A 149 -18.54 1.00 7.02
CA THR A 149 -18.99 2.09 7.90
C THR A 149 -18.38 3.44 7.57
N SER A 150 -17.32 3.45 6.74
CA SER A 150 -16.60 4.68 6.41
C SER A 150 -16.05 4.64 4.98
N GLY A 151 -16.03 5.77 4.30
CA GLY A 151 -15.59 5.88 2.92
C GLY A 151 -16.59 5.22 1.97
N MET A 152 -16.16 4.17 1.28
CA MET A 152 -16.97 3.39 0.36
C MET A 152 -17.91 2.45 1.14
N ARG A 153 -19.22 2.58 0.94
CA ARG A 153 -20.25 1.79 1.66
C ARG A 153 -21.27 1.23 0.68
N PHE A 154 -21.64 -0.02 0.87
CA PHE A 154 -22.77 -0.63 0.18
C PHE A 154 -23.97 -0.70 1.12
N LYS A 155 -25.07 -0.05 0.75
CA LYS A 155 -26.31 0.00 1.53
C LYS A 155 -27.52 0.09 0.59
N ASP A 156 -28.57 -0.62 0.90
CA ASP A 156 -29.87 -0.59 0.18
C ASP A 156 -29.70 -0.78 -1.34
N GLY A 157 -28.84 -1.73 -1.75
CA GLY A 157 -28.58 -2.03 -3.15
C GLY A 157 -27.74 -0.97 -3.89
N ARG A 158 -27.19 0.00 -3.19
CA ARG A 158 -26.41 1.10 -3.77
C ARG A 158 -25.01 1.18 -3.17
N LEU A 159 -24.05 1.57 -4.01
CA LEU A 159 -22.72 1.94 -3.57
C LEU A 159 -22.71 3.45 -3.23
N HIS A 160 -22.50 3.75 -1.96
CA HIS A 160 -22.27 5.11 -1.48
C HIS A 160 -20.78 5.34 -1.32
N TRP A 161 -20.24 6.23 -2.10
CA TRP A 161 -18.88 6.70 -1.93
C TRP A 161 -18.94 8.06 -1.26
N HIS A 162 -18.27 8.23 -0.14
CA HIS A 162 -18.42 9.39 0.73
C HIS A 162 -17.99 10.71 0.07
N TRP A 163 -18.88 11.23 -0.74
CA TRP A 163 -18.86 12.62 -1.19
C TRP A 163 -20.29 13.09 -1.13
N GLN A 164 -20.57 13.98 -0.24
CA GLN A 164 -21.84 14.68 0.02
C GLN A 164 -23.04 14.27 -0.80
#